data_03c3ea3bf63c823c1be4c575c37fbb80
#
_entry.id   03c3ea3bf63c823c1be4c575c37fbb80
#
_cell.length_a   1.000
_cell.length_b   1.000
_cell.length_c   1.000
_cell.angle_alpha   90.00
_cell.angle_beta   90.00
_cell.angle_gamma   90.00
#
_symmetry.space_group_name_H-M   'P 1'
#
loop_
_entity.id
_entity.type
_entity.pdbx_description
1 polymer ?
#
loop_
_entity_poly.entity_id
_entity_poly.type
_entity_poly.pdbx_seq_one_letter_code
_entity_poly.pdbx_strand_id
1 'polypeptide(L)'
;TTADLNLANNTATATMSVTDQASLTISKVAGSTTVYAGTATTSFVIVVANAGPSTAANVTVTDALPVGANLVGTPVASTGTVSVNGQTVSLVIASLAANTSATLTVVVNFSNATSVNAVVTNVASATTTTPANTPTTPTGTGTVTVVPLADVVTTISLPSTATAGQTVVATVTFANLGTSTAANVTGTVVIGTSGGSVTSTSYTFTQLAPNATQTRTITF
;
A
#
# COMPACT_ATOMS: atom_id res chain seq x y z
N THR A 1 -23.11 -79.82 -18.23
CA THR A 1 -23.06 -78.50 -17.61
C THR A 1 -24.00 -78.52 -16.42
N THR A 2 -23.46 -78.36 -15.23
CA THR A 2 -24.24 -78.18 -14.00
C THR A 2 -24.79 -76.79 -13.90
N ALA A 3 -26.06 -76.62 -13.65
CA ALA A 3 -26.74 -75.35 -13.43
C ALA A 3 -26.36 -74.81 -12.04
N ASP A 4 -26.07 -73.54 -11.91
CA ASP A 4 -26.01 -72.87 -10.62
C ASP A 4 -27.40 -72.62 -10.11
N LEU A 5 -27.74 -73.27 -8.99
CA LEU A 5 -29.09 -73.22 -8.40
C LEU A 5 -29.29 -72.06 -7.41
N ASN A 6 -28.26 -71.28 -7.13
CA ASN A 6 -28.34 -70.16 -6.22
C ASN A 6 -27.77 -68.84 -6.82
N LEU A 7 -28.54 -68.31 -7.76
CA LEU A 7 -28.17 -67.07 -8.43
C LEU A 7 -28.09 -65.83 -7.48
N ALA A 8 -28.60 -65.93 -6.25
CA ALA A 8 -28.60 -64.87 -5.27
C ALA A 8 -27.17 -64.54 -4.71
N ASN A 9 -26.23 -65.51 -4.79
CA ASN A 9 -24.86 -65.33 -4.35
C ASN A 9 -23.91 -64.91 -5.45
N ASN A 10 -24.41 -64.71 -6.69
CA ASN A 10 -23.61 -64.27 -7.83
C ASN A 10 -23.41 -62.78 -7.90
N THR A 11 -23.95 -62.02 -6.95
CA THR A 11 -23.82 -60.57 -6.89
C THR A 11 -22.98 -60.17 -5.68
N ALA A 12 -21.93 -59.40 -5.95
CA ALA A 12 -21.14 -58.74 -4.94
C ALA A 12 -21.18 -57.20 -5.17
N THR A 13 -21.38 -56.44 -4.10
CA THR A 13 -21.38 -55.00 -4.14
C THR A 13 -20.25 -54.44 -3.25
N ALA A 14 -19.56 -53.42 -3.73
CA ALA A 14 -18.62 -52.65 -2.94
C ALA A 14 -18.98 -51.17 -3.05
N THR A 15 -18.86 -50.44 -1.93
CA THR A 15 -19.05 -48.97 -1.89
C THR A 15 -17.75 -48.31 -1.50
N MET A 16 -17.45 -47.19 -2.16
CA MET A 16 -16.31 -46.33 -1.84
C MET A 16 -16.80 -44.90 -1.67
N SER A 17 -16.35 -44.24 -0.61
CA SER A 17 -16.59 -42.81 -0.41
C SER A 17 -15.44 -42.01 -1.07
N VAL A 18 -15.80 -41.05 -1.90
CA VAL A 18 -14.85 -40.08 -2.47
C VAL A 18 -15.16 -38.72 -1.81
N THR A 19 -14.14 -38.11 -1.24
CA THR A 19 -14.25 -36.77 -0.63
C THR A 19 -13.51 -35.76 -1.50
N ASP A 20 -14.11 -34.60 -1.67
CA ASP A 20 -13.43 -33.45 -2.33
C ASP A 20 -12.25 -32.96 -1.49
N GLN A 21 -11.17 -32.62 -2.15
CA GLN A 21 -9.98 -32.03 -1.54
C GLN A 21 -9.49 -30.84 -2.35
N ALA A 22 -9.38 -29.67 -1.70
CA ALA A 22 -8.77 -28.48 -2.23
C ALA A 22 -7.37 -28.27 -1.64
N SER A 23 -6.51 -27.58 -2.37
CA SER A 23 -5.18 -27.17 -1.88
C SER A 23 -4.92 -25.72 -2.27
N LEU A 24 -5.22 -24.79 -1.36
CA LEU A 24 -4.99 -23.38 -1.61
C LEU A 24 -3.53 -23.02 -1.38
N THR A 25 -3.01 -22.21 -2.28
CA THR A 25 -1.77 -21.47 -2.11
C THR A 25 -2.05 -19.99 -2.29
N ILE A 26 -1.24 -19.13 -1.65
CA ILE A 26 -1.35 -17.69 -1.79
C ILE A 26 0.03 -17.07 -1.92
N SER A 27 0.18 -16.15 -2.84
CA SER A 27 1.35 -15.29 -2.96
C SER A 27 0.92 -13.83 -2.91
N LYS A 28 1.82 -12.97 -2.44
CA LYS A 28 1.61 -11.53 -2.38
C LYS A 28 2.89 -10.81 -2.73
N VAL A 29 2.78 -9.83 -3.63
CA VAL A 29 3.92 -9.04 -4.10
C VAL A 29 3.57 -7.57 -4.06
N ALA A 30 4.49 -6.73 -3.59
CA ALA A 30 4.37 -5.29 -3.73
C ALA A 30 4.75 -4.85 -5.15
N GLY A 31 4.01 -3.91 -5.72
CA GLY A 31 4.26 -3.36 -7.04
C GLY A 31 5.53 -2.49 -7.11
N SER A 32 5.99 -1.99 -5.95
CA SER A 32 7.26 -1.28 -5.79
C SER A 32 7.93 -1.72 -4.51
N THR A 33 9.25 -1.86 -4.52
CA THR A 33 10.04 -2.16 -3.33
C THR A 33 10.20 -0.94 -2.40
N THR A 34 9.96 0.26 -2.95
CA THR A 34 10.08 1.54 -2.25
C THR A 34 8.93 2.46 -2.63
N VAL A 35 8.38 3.18 -1.65
CA VAL A 35 7.35 4.20 -1.84
C VAL A 35 7.63 5.40 -0.94
N TYR A 36 7.39 6.62 -1.43
CA TYR A 36 7.50 7.82 -0.62
C TYR A 36 6.21 8.04 0.20
N ALA A 37 6.36 8.36 1.48
CA ALA A 37 5.24 8.67 2.36
C ALA A 37 4.45 9.90 1.85
N GLY A 38 3.13 9.89 2.03
CA GLY A 38 2.22 10.94 1.60
C GLY A 38 1.33 10.49 0.45
N THR A 39 1.49 11.06 -0.73
CA THR A 39 0.61 10.83 -1.89
C THR A 39 1.06 9.73 -2.84
N ALA A 40 2.33 9.31 -2.76
CA ALA A 40 2.83 8.24 -3.61
C ALA A 40 2.13 6.91 -3.28
N THR A 41 1.74 6.18 -4.31
CA THR A 41 1.01 4.92 -4.18
C THR A 41 1.84 3.72 -4.59
N THR A 42 1.54 2.57 -4.00
CA THR A 42 1.99 1.26 -4.47
C THR A 42 0.82 0.28 -4.46
N SER A 43 0.95 -0.82 -5.15
CA SER A 43 -0.04 -1.89 -5.13
C SER A 43 0.48 -3.11 -4.38
N PHE A 44 -0.42 -3.88 -3.77
CA PHE A 44 -0.18 -5.27 -3.41
C PHE A 44 -1.00 -6.15 -4.34
N VAL A 45 -0.32 -7.02 -5.05
CA VAL A 45 -0.96 -8.03 -5.92
C VAL A 45 -0.95 -9.35 -5.17
N ILE A 46 -2.13 -9.88 -4.91
CA ILE A 46 -2.37 -11.13 -4.19
C ILE A 46 -2.91 -12.14 -5.19
N VAL A 47 -2.29 -13.30 -5.28
CA VAL A 47 -2.75 -14.40 -6.12
C VAL A 47 -3.08 -15.57 -5.22
N VAL A 48 -4.34 -16.01 -5.24
CA VAL A 48 -4.78 -17.26 -4.62
C VAL A 48 -4.95 -18.32 -5.71
N ALA A 49 -4.37 -19.49 -5.51
CA ALA A 49 -4.47 -20.59 -6.47
C ALA A 49 -4.95 -21.86 -5.76
N ASN A 50 -5.75 -22.67 -6.46
CA ASN A 50 -6.16 -23.99 -6.02
C ASN A 50 -5.38 -25.06 -6.78
N ALA A 51 -4.36 -25.63 -6.16
CA ALA A 51 -3.55 -26.73 -6.70
C ALA A 51 -4.13 -28.12 -6.38
N GLY A 52 -5.29 -28.17 -5.73
CA GLY A 52 -5.94 -29.43 -5.35
C GLY A 52 -6.64 -30.13 -6.51
N PRO A 53 -6.98 -31.41 -6.34
CA PRO A 53 -7.71 -32.16 -7.37
C PRO A 53 -9.16 -31.71 -7.52
N SER A 54 -9.78 -31.17 -6.46
CA SER A 54 -11.18 -30.76 -6.48
C SER A 54 -11.34 -29.23 -6.46
N THR A 55 -12.51 -28.77 -6.87
CA THR A 55 -12.88 -27.36 -6.79
C THR A 55 -12.92 -26.90 -5.33
N ALA A 56 -12.31 -25.74 -5.06
CA ALA A 56 -12.40 -25.07 -3.77
C ALA A 56 -13.68 -24.22 -3.71
N ALA A 57 -14.56 -24.52 -2.77
CA ALA A 57 -15.81 -23.79 -2.55
C ALA A 57 -15.61 -22.67 -1.51
N ASN A 58 -16.31 -21.54 -1.71
CA ASN A 58 -16.30 -20.41 -0.80
C ASN A 58 -14.89 -19.98 -0.37
N VAL A 59 -14.02 -19.76 -1.35
CA VAL A 59 -12.66 -19.26 -1.08
C VAL A 59 -12.76 -17.83 -0.58
N THR A 60 -12.19 -17.58 0.59
CA THR A 60 -12.11 -16.23 1.17
C THR A 60 -10.65 -15.83 1.32
N VAL A 61 -10.24 -14.75 0.62
CA VAL A 61 -8.96 -14.09 0.80
C VAL A 61 -9.16 -12.90 1.72
N THR A 62 -8.31 -12.76 2.74
CA THR A 62 -8.35 -11.65 3.69
C THR A 62 -6.99 -10.96 3.73
N ASP A 63 -7.00 -9.65 3.51
CA ASP A 63 -5.85 -8.77 3.57
C ASP A 63 -6.08 -7.68 4.62
N ALA A 64 -5.42 -7.81 5.77
CA ALA A 64 -5.42 -6.78 6.80
C ALA A 64 -4.29 -5.78 6.50
N LEU A 65 -4.65 -4.58 6.05
CA LEU A 65 -3.68 -3.54 5.70
C LEU A 65 -2.86 -3.13 6.94
N PRO A 66 -1.55 -3.00 6.78
CA PRO A 66 -0.66 -2.66 7.90
C PRO A 66 -0.90 -1.23 8.39
N VAL A 67 -0.48 -0.96 9.62
CA VAL A 67 -0.56 0.38 10.22
C VAL A 67 0.13 1.40 9.33
N GLY A 68 -0.52 2.55 9.13
CA GLY A 68 -0.05 3.63 8.28
C GLY A 68 -0.35 3.47 6.79
N ALA A 69 -0.81 2.29 6.34
CA ALA A 69 -1.33 2.13 5.00
C ALA A 69 -2.77 2.65 4.90
N ASN A 70 -3.05 3.44 3.89
CA ASN A 70 -4.41 3.89 3.56
C ASN A 70 -4.78 3.34 2.19
N LEU A 71 -5.99 2.77 2.09
CA LEU A 71 -6.52 2.28 0.83
C LEU A 71 -6.73 3.44 -0.14
N VAL A 72 -6.31 3.25 -1.40
CA VAL A 72 -6.52 4.22 -2.49
C VAL A 72 -7.40 3.60 -3.56
N GLY A 73 -8.56 4.19 -3.75
CA GLY A 73 -9.56 3.68 -4.69
C GLY A 73 -10.22 2.37 -4.23
N THR A 74 -10.82 1.67 -5.16
CA THR A 74 -11.50 0.39 -4.92
C THR A 74 -10.58 -0.77 -5.31
N PRO A 75 -10.36 -1.78 -4.44
CA PRO A 75 -9.60 -2.97 -4.82
C PRO A 75 -10.27 -3.71 -5.97
N VAL A 76 -9.46 -4.32 -6.83
CA VAL A 76 -9.92 -5.00 -8.05
C VAL A 76 -9.56 -6.47 -7.99
N ALA A 77 -10.53 -7.34 -8.26
CA ALA A 77 -10.31 -8.78 -8.37
C ALA A 77 -10.61 -9.28 -9.78
N SER A 78 -9.90 -10.35 -10.21
CA SER A 78 -10.15 -11.01 -11.50
C SER A 78 -11.47 -11.78 -11.51
N THR A 79 -11.94 -12.23 -10.35
CA THR A 79 -13.21 -12.92 -10.14
C THR A 79 -13.63 -12.81 -8.67
N GLY A 80 -14.92 -13.05 -8.39
CA GLY A 80 -15.46 -12.98 -7.03
C GLY A 80 -15.96 -11.59 -6.64
N THR A 81 -16.29 -11.44 -5.36
CA THR A 81 -16.82 -10.20 -4.77
C THR A 81 -15.84 -9.64 -3.76
N VAL A 82 -15.44 -8.38 -3.95
CA VAL A 82 -14.56 -7.66 -3.03
C VAL A 82 -15.41 -6.84 -2.05
N SER A 83 -15.01 -6.85 -0.80
CA SER A 83 -15.55 -5.97 0.24
C SER A 83 -14.42 -5.36 1.07
N VAL A 84 -14.68 -4.18 1.63
CA VAL A 84 -13.75 -3.45 2.50
C VAL A 84 -14.46 -3.11 3.80
N ASN A 85 -13.83 -3.47 4.92
CA ASN A 85 -14.30 -3.14 6.25
C ASN A 85 -13.13 -2.57 7.07
N GLY A 86 -13.13 -1.25 7.23
CA GLY A 86 -12.00 -0.53 7.86
C GLY A 86 -10.70 -0.80 7.10
N GLN A 87 -9.71 -1.35 7.78
CA GLN A 87 -8.40 -1.69 7.21
C GLN A 87 -8.32 -3.13 6.65
N THR A 88 -9.44 -3.82 6.53
CA THR A 88 -9.48 -5.19 6.01
C THR A 88 -10.14 -5.23 4.64
N VAL A 89 -9.43 -5.75 3.66
CA VAL A 89 -9.93 -6.07 2.32
C VAL A 89 -10.19 -7.57 2.26
N SER A 90 -11.40 -7.95 1.81
CA SER A 90 -11.80 -9.34 1.66
C SER A 90 -12.27 -9.62 0.23
N LEU A 91 -11.85 -10.75 -0.33
CA LEU A 91 -12.33 -11.28 -1.61
C LEU A 91 -13.00 -12.63 -1.36
N VAL A 92 -14.26 -12.77 -1.76
CA VAL A 92 -15.00 -14.03 -1.70
C VAL A 92 -15.22 -14.55 -3.10
N ILE A 93 -14.77 -15.80 -3.34
CA ILE A 93 -14.92 -16.52 -4.60
C ILE A 93 -15.79 -17.75 -4.31
N ALA A 94 -16.98 -17.81 -4.90
CA ALA A 94 -17.91 -18.91 -4.66
C ALA A 94 -17.33 -20.28 -5.03
N SER A 95 -16.56 -20.32 -6.12
CA SER A 95 -15.97 -21.54 -6.67
C SER A 95 -14.67 -21.24 -7.39
N LEU A 96 -13.56 -21.86 -6.98
CA LEU A 96 -12.26 -21.80 -7.64
C LEU A 96 -11.88 -23.20 -8.10
N ALA A 97 -11.94 -23.44 -9.41
CA ALA A 97 -11.68 -24.73 -9.99
C ALA A 97 -10.26 -25.25 -9.69
N ALA A 98 -10.06 -26.55 -9.76
CA ALA A 98 -8.75 -27.16 -9.65
C ALA A 98 -7.78 -26.58 -10.71
N ASN A 99 -6.54 -26.33 -10.33
CA ASN A 99 -5.47 -25.77 -11.17
C ASN A 99 -5.79 -24.40 -11.76
N THR A 100 -6.65 -23.61 -11.10
CA THR A 100 -6.92 -22.21 -11.47
C THR A 100 -6.53 -21.25 -10.34
N SER A 101 -6.44 -19.97 -10.70
CA SER A 101 -6.11 -18.91 -9.74
C SER A 101 -6.99 -17.69 -9.93
N ALA A 102 -7.04 -16.87 -8.88
CA ALA A 102 -7.65 -15.55 -8.88
C ALA A 102 -6.67 -14.52 -8.32
N THR A 103 -6.79 -13.29 -8.79
CA THR A 103 -5.93 -12.18 -8.39
C THR A 103 -6.76 -11.09 -7.72
N LEU A 104 -6.24 -10.53 -6.64
CA LEU A 104 -6.75 -9.33 -5.97
C LEU A 104 -5.64 -8.27 -5.97
N THR A 105 -5.95 -7.09 -6.48
CA THR A 105 -5.05 -5.94 -6.47
C THR A 105 -5.58 -4.89 -5.50
N VAL A 106 -4.74 -4.49 -4.55
CA VAL A 106 -5.02 -3.49 -3.52
C VAL A 106 -4.01 -2.36 -3.66
N VAL A 107 -4.48 -1.14 -3.92
CA VAL A 107 -3.62 0.05 -4.03
C VAL A 107 -3.64 0.80 -2.71
N VAL A 108 -2.46 1.17 -2.22
CA VAL A 108 -2.30 1.89 -0.96
C VAL A 108 -1.33 3.05 -1.11
N ASN A 109 -1.48 4.06 -0.24
CA ASN A 109 -0.44 5.00 0.11
C ASN A 109 -0.09 4.84 1.60
N PHE A 110 0.99 5.49 2.03
CA PHE A 110 1.41 5.47 3.43
C PHE A 110 1.38 6.88 4.00
N SER A 111 0.75 7.03 5.17
CA SER A 111 0.67 8.33 5.86
C SER A 111 2.03 8.78 6.38
N ASN A 112 2.11 10.06 6.73
CA ASN A 112 3.30 10.71 7.29
C ASN A 112 3.77 10.12 8.63
N ALA A 113 2.96 9.30 9.27
CA ALA A 113 3.25 8.69 10.57
C ALA A 113 4.19 7.48 10.49
N THR A 114 4.57 7.03 9.30
CA THR A 114 5.56 5.95 9.14
C THR A 114 6.96 6.47 9.45
N SER A 115 7.71 5.69 10.21
CA SER A 115 9.11 6.00 10.56
C SER A 115 10.00 6.09 9.32
N VAL A 116 11.10 6.82 9.42
CA VAL A 116 12.10 6.95 8.36
C VAL A 116 12.58 5.58 7.89
N ASN A 117 12.48 5.30 6.58
CA ASN A 117 12.89 4.04 5.96
C ASN A 117 12.28 2.79 6.62
N ALA A 118 11.03 2.87 7.04
CA ALA A 118 10.34 1.72 7.64
C ALA A 118 10.05 0.64 6.58
N VAL A 119 10.46 -0.59 6.86
CA VAL A 119 10.00 -1.75 6.09
C VAL A 119 8.62 -2.13 6.61
N VAL A 120 7.62 -1.99 5.76
CA VAL A 120 6.24 -2.35 6.05
C VAL A 120 5.94 -3.70 5.42
N THR A 121 5.44 -4.61 6.24
CA THR A 121 5.04 -5.96 5.83
C THR A 121 3.51 -6.03 5.78
N ASN A 122 2.96 -6.48 4.66
CA ASN A 122 1.54 -6.74 4.50
C ASN A 122 1.32 -8.23 4.25
N VAL A 123 0.45 -8.87 5.04
CA VAL A 123 0.18 -10.30 5.02
C VAL A 123 -1.28 -10.53 4.63
N ALA A 124 -1.50 -11.39 3.65
CA ALA A 124 -2.82 -11.89 3.28
C ALA A 124 -2.93 -13.38 3.58
N SER A 125 -4.14 -13.85 3.84
CA SER A 125 -4.45 -15.26 4.05
C SER A 125 -5.61 -15.71 3.17
N ALA A 126 -5.74 -17.04 2.95
CA ALA A 126 -6.85 -17.61 2.22
C ALA A 126 -7.43 -18.82 2.96
N THR A 127 -8.76 -18.99 2.88
CA THR A 127 -9.50 -20.14 3.43
C THR A 127 -10.50 -20.66 2.41
N THR A 128 -10.96 -21.89 2.58
CA THR A 128 -12.04 -22.51 1.79
C THR A 128 -12.87 -23.44 2.67
N THR A 129 -14.12 -23.67 2.30
CA THR A 129 -14.99 -24.66 2.97
C THR A 129 -14.78 -26.08 2.47
N THR A 130 -14.10 -26.27 1.33
CA THR A 130 -13.70 -27.62 0.85
C THR A 130 -12.57 -28.13 1.74
N PRO A 131 -12.61 -29.38 2.23
CA PRO A 131 -11.53 -29.97 3.02
C PRO A 131 -10.17 -29.83 2.32
N ALA A 132 -9.15 -29.47 3.09
CA ALA A 132 -7.79 -29.35 2.56
C ALA A 132 -6.98 -30.61 2.90
N ASN A 133 -6.08 -30.99 2.00
CA ASN A 133 -5.16 -32.10 2.23
C ASN A 133 -4.19 -31.82 3.39
N THR A 134 -3.87 -30.55 3.61
CA THR A 134 -3.16 -30.05 4.80
C THR A 134 -4.01 -28.92 5.41
N PRO A 135 -4.47 -29.05 6.66
CA PRO A 135 -5.35 -28.05 7.30
C PRO A 135 -4.55 -26.81 7.75
N THR A 136 -3.85 -26.16 6.85
CA THR A 136 -3.13 -24.91 7.11
C THR A 136 -3.80 -23.78 6.33
N THR A 137 -3.95 -22.62 6.98
CA THR A 137 -4.33 -21.38 6.30
C THR A 137 -3.12 -20.82 5.59
N PRO A 138 -3.05 -20.88 4.24
CA PRO A 138 -1.90 -20.33 3.53
C PRO A 138 -1.84 -18.82 3.68
N THR A 139 -0.63 -18.28 3.78
CA THR A 139 -0.35 -16.85 3.87
C THR A 139 0.61 -16.41 2.79
N GLY A 140 0.38 -15.20 2.25
CA GLY A 140 1.28 -14.52 1.33
C GLY A 140 1.73 -13.19 1.92
N THR A 141 3.00 -12.86 1.75
CA THR A 141 3.62 -11.68 2.35
C THR A 141 4.22 -10.79 1.26
N GLY A 142 3.86 -9.49 1.28
CA GLY A 142 4.48 -8.45 0.46
C GLY A 142 5.14 -7.41 1.35
N THR A 143 6.31 -6.94 0.98
CA THR A 143 7.06 -5.92 1.72
C THR A 143 7.32 -4.69 0.86
N VAL A 144 7.31 -3.52 1.49
CA VAL A 144 7.66 -2.24 0.86
C VAL A 144 8.45 -1.38 1.86
N THR A 145 9.47 -0.69 1.39
CA THR A 145 10.18 0.32 2.18
C THR A 145 9.49 1.66 2.00
N VAL A 146 8.98 2.22 3.09
CA VAL A 146 8.39 3.57 3.10
C VAL A 146 9.47 4.59 3.42
N VAL A 147 9.69 5.51 2.48
CA VAL A 147 10.71 6.56 2.57
C VAL A 147 10.03 7.89 2.87
N PRO A 148 10.43 8.61 3.91
CA PRO A 148 9.91 9.95 4.19
C PRO A 148 10.35 10.94 3.11
N LEU A 149 9.51 11.93 2.83
CA LEU A 149 9.77 13.00 1.87
C LEU A 149 9.67 14.34 2.58
N ALA A 150 10.74 15.15 2.51
CA ALA A 150 10.72 16.55 2.87
C ALA A 150 10.58 17.40 1.60
N ASP A 151 9.75 18.45 1.64
CA ASP A 151 9.53 19.38 0.54
C ASP A 151 9.54 20.82 1.07
N VAL A 152 10.68 21.48 0.91
CA VAL A 152 10.87 22.85 1.43
C VAL A 152 10.62 23.86 0.32
N VAL A 153 9.60 24.68 0.53
CA VAL A 153 9.21 25.76 -0.36
C VAL A 153 9.58 27.11 0.28
N THR A 154 10.08 28.03 -0.52
CA THR A 154 10.39 29.39 -0.07
C THR A 154 9.51 30.39 -0.81
N THR A 155 8.87 31.28 -0.05
CA THR A 155 8.12 32.42 -0.59
C THR A 155 8.64 33.73 -0.03
N ILE A 156 8.55 34.81 -0.80
CA ILE A 156 8.90 36.16 -0.38
C ILE A 156 7.72 37.11 -0.59
N SER A 157 7.45 37.95 0.39
CA SER A 157 6.45 39.00 0.33
C SER A 157 7.13 40.36 0.47
N LEU A 158 6.82 41.26 -0.42
CA LEU A 158 7.30 42.65 -0.47
C LEU A 158 6.12 43.63 -0.57
N PRO A 159 6.26 44.87 -0.07
CA PRO A 159 5.31 45.93 -0.42
C PRO A 159 5.26 46.11 -1.94
N SER A 160 4.09 46.41 -2.48
CA SER A 160 3.90 46.61 -3.93
C SER A 160 4.58 47.91 -4.45
N THR A 161 4.84 48.86 -3.58
CA THR A 161 5.47 50.14 -3.89
C THR A 161 6.35 50.59 -2.73
N ALA A 162 7.43 51.33 -3.05
CA ALA A 162 8.25 51.98 -2.07
C ALA A 162 8.74 53.33 -2.65
N THR A 163 8.94 54.34 -1.77
CA THR A 163 9.49 55.64 -2.15
C THR A 163 11.00 55.60 -2.02
N ALA A 164 11.71 56.32 -2.89
CA ALA A 164 13.19 56.43 -2.81
C ALA A 164 13.61 56.94 -1.41
N GLY A 165 14.57 56.23 -0.79
CA GLY A 165 15.07 56.50 0.56
C GLY A 165 14.20 55.91 1.68
N GLN A 166 13.08 55.21 1.37
CA GLN A 166 12.29 54.50 2.35
C GLN A 166 12.92 53.13 2.64
N THR A 167 12.96 52.75 3.90
CA THR A 167 13.32 51.41 4.33
C THR A 167 12.22 50.41 3.95
N VAL A 168 12.58 49.37 3.23
CA VAL A 168 11.66 48.28 2.81
C VAL A 168 11.94 47.03 3.62
N VAL A 169 10.87 46.40 4.08
CA VAL A 169 10.96 45.11 4.80
C VAL A 169 10.37 44.01 3.93
N ALA A 170 11.19 43.02 3.59
CA ALA A 170 10.76 41.79 2.96
C ALA A 170 10.51 40.72 4.03
N THR A 171 9.41 39.99 3.90
CA THR A 171 9.14 38.81 4.71
C THR A 171 9.38 37.57 3.87
N VAL A 172 10.29 36.71 4.31
CA VAL A 172 10.61 35.43 3.68
C VAL A 172 10.04 34.32 4.54
N THR A 173 9.28 33.43 3.92
CA THR A 173 8.69 32.26 4.58
C THR A 173 9.27 31.00 3.97
N PHE A 174 9.80 30.12 4.80
CA PHE A 174 10.20 28.76 4.47
C PHE A 174 9.15 27.81 5.02
N ALA A 175 8.55 26.97 4.20
CA ALA A 175 7.54 25.99 4.60
C ALA A 175 7.99 24.61 4.16
N ASN A 176 7.86 23.62 5.06
CA ASN A 176 8.03 22.21 4.69
C ASN A 176 6.66 21.62 4.39
N LEU A 177 6.33 21.47 3.12
CA LEU A 177 5.08 20.84 2.64
C LEU A 177 5.19 19.31 2.57
N GLY A 178 6.38 18.78 2.84
CA GLY A 178 6.65 17.35 2.83
C GLY A 178 6.09 16.62 4.06
N THR A 179 6.21 15.32 4.00
CA THR A 179 5.68 14.38 4.99
C THR A 179 6.67 14.04 6.10
N SER A 180 7.91 14.46 5.96
CA SER A 180 8.97 14.25 6.95
C SER A 180 9.68 15.55 7.32
N THR A 181 10.41 15.52 8.44
CA THR A 181 11.25 16.63 8.87
C THR A 181 12.37 16.87 7.86
N ALA A 182 12.46 18.08 7.34
CA ALA A 182 13.61 18.53 6.57
C ALA A 182 14.77 18.85 7.53
N ALA A 183 15.91 18.21 7.35
CA ALA A 183 17.11 18.50 8.12
C ALA A 183 18.08 19.42 7.35
N ASN A 184 18.83 20.24 8.06
CA ASN A 184 19.85 21.13 7.50
C ASN A 184 19.32 21.99 6.35
N VAL A 185 18.16 22.61 6.55
CA VAL A 185 17.51 23.46 5.54
C VAL A 185 18.33 24.72 5.34
N THR A 186 18.75 24.98 4.10
CA THR A 186 19.40 26.24 3.72
C THR A 186 18.59 26.91 2.61
N GLY A 187 18.21 28.16 2.83
CA GLY A 187 17.54 28.97 1.83
C GLY A 187 18.32 30.24 1.58
N THR A 188 18.53 30.61 0.31
CA THR A 188 19.18 31.85 -0.09
C THR A 188 18.14 32.78 -0.72
N VAL A 189 18.08 34.00 -0.23
CA VAL A 189 17.23 35.06 -0.76
C VAL A 189 18.09 36.09 -1.46
N VAL A 190 17.71 36.38 -2.70
CA VAL A 190 18.41 37.40 -3.51
C VAL A 190 17.41 38.50 -3.82
N ILE A 191 17.76 39.74 -3.42
CA ILE A 191 16.97 40.92 -3.69
C ILE A 191 17.78 41.84 -4.60
N GLY A 192 17.28 42.07 -5.80
CA GLY A 192 17.82 43.00 -6.77
C GLY A 192 17.02 44.31 -6.79
N THR A 193 17.66 45.44 -6.89
CA THR A 193 17.05 46.75 -7.13
C THR A 193 17.17 47.12 -8.61
N SER A 194 16.28 48.00 -9.11
CA SER A 194 16.35 48.50 -10.50
C SER A 194 17.62 49.31 -10.79
N GLY A 195 18.36 49.69 -9.74
CA GLY A 195 19.67 50.36 -9.85
C GLY A 195 20.88 49.43 -9.87
N GLY A 196 20.69 48.12 -9.95
CA GLY A 196 21.76 47.14 -10.07
C GLY A 196 22.39 46.65 -8.75
N SER A 197 21.95 47.14 -7.60
CA SER A 197 22.40 46.62 -6.31
C SER A 197 21.71 45.29 -5.98
N VAL A 198 22.49 44.28 -5.60
CA VAL A 198 21.98 42.97 -5.23
C VAL A 198 22.39 42.63 -3.81
N THR A 199 21.43 42.31 -2.98
CA THR A 199 21.65 41.78 -1.62
C THR A 199 21.31 40.29 -1.59
N SER A 200 22.24 39.46 -1.13
CA SER A 200 22.03 38.04 -0.95
C SER A 200 22.17 37.71 0.53
N THR A 201 21.17 37.01 1.08
CA THR A 201 21.17 36.56 2.47
C THR A 201 20.82 35.08 2.53
N SER A 202 21.64 34.30 3.24
CA SER A 202 21.39 32.88 3.45
C SER A 202 20.88 32.63 4.87
N TYR A 203 19.88 31.78 4.97
CA TYR A 203 19.29 31.31 6.22
C TYR A 203 19.49 29.83 6.36
N THR A 204 19.85 29.37 7.54
CA THR A 204 20.00 27.95 7.86
C THR A 204 19.12 27.60 9.05
N PHE A 205 18.41 26.46 8.95
CA PHE A 205 17.63 25.88 10.04
C PHE A 205 18.11 24.44 10.24
N THR A 206 18.32 24.03 11.50
CA THR A 206 18.74 22.67 11.79
C THR A 206 17.67 21.66 11.37
N GLN A 207 16.39 22.03 11.51
CA GLN A 207 15.27 21.23 11.07
C GLN A 207 14.01 22.06 10.85
N LEU A 208 13.13 21.56 9.98
CA LEU A 208 11.80 22.08 9.73
C LEU A 208 10.82 20.92 9.68
N ALA A 209 9.97 20.81 10.69
CA ALA A 209 9.00 19.70 10.81
C ALA A 209 7.97 19.72 9.66
N PRO A 210 7.26 18.60 9.38
CA PRO A 210 6.18 18.59 8.41
C PRO A 210 5.12 19.66 8.70
N ASN A 211 4.68 20.35 7.65
CA ASN A 211 3.73 21.46 7.71
C ASN A 211 4.15 22.65 8.60
N ALA A 212 5.41 22.69 9.05
CA ALA A 212 5.94 23.82 9.79
C ALA A 212 6.41 24.92 8.85
N THR A 213 6.37 26.16 9.36
CA THR A 213 6.88 27.34 8.68
C THR A 213 7.88 28.08 9.56
N GLN A 214 8.86 28.70 8.94
CA GLN A 214 9.78 29.65 9.56
C GLN A 214 9.80 30.93 8.74
N THR A 215 9.69 32.06 9.40
CA THR A 215 9.75 33.37 8.75
C THR A 215 11.03 34.12 9.13
N ARG A 216 11.52 34.91 8.20
CA ARG A 216 12.63 35.83 8.38
C ARG A 216 12.29 37.17 7.72
N THR A 217 12.82 38.23 8.26
CA THR A 217 12.71 39.57 7.67
C THR A 217 14.04 40.05 7.16
N ILE A 218 14.02 40.71 6.03
CA ILE A 218 15.17 41.38 5.44
C ILE A 218 14.79 42.87 5.28
N THR A 219 15.64 43.72 5.72
CA THR A 219 15.45 45.18 5.62
C THR A 219 16.49 45.76 4.67
N PHE A 220 16.10 46.61 3.74
CA PHE A 220 16.96 47.24 2.73
C PHE A 220 16.44 48.61 2.29
#